data_46a314cd30432a22ca6f55725855c4bb
#
_entry.id   46a314cd30432a22ca6f55725855c4bb
#
_cell.length_a   1.000
_cell.length_b   1.000
_cell.length_c   1.000
_cell.angle_alpha   90.00
_cell.angle_beta   90.00
_cell.angle_gamma   90.00
#
_symmetry.space_group_name_H-M   'P 1'
#
loop_
_entity.id
_entity.type
_entity.pdbx_description
1 polymer ?
#
loop_
_entity_poly.entity_id
_entity_poly.type
_entity_poly.pdbx_seq_one_letter_code
_entity_poly.pdbx_strand_id
1 'polypeptide(L)'
;MSFKIKPVVGFKKDFKKLAKKYKKLADDVEKVVLELRENPRAGTPLQFHCYKIRMANSSASTGKRGGFRVIYYFIDENNDLYLMNIYAKTQKESISDNELLELLKLNGLDKSI
;
A
#
# COMPACT_ATOMS: atom_id res chain seq x y z
N MET A 1 -1.01 -5.52 21.43
CA MET A 1 -0.95 -4.12 20.95
C MET A 1 -1.76 -4.01 19.68
N SER A 2 -2.57 -3.01 19.62
CA SER A 2 -3.38 -2.82 18.42
C SER A 2 -3.02 -1.49 17.77
N PHE A 3 -2.76 -1.53 16.50
CA PHE A 3 -2.58 -0.36 15.66
C PHE A 3 -3.72 -0.34 14.65
N LYS A 4 -3.99 0.81 14.09
CA LYS A 4 -5.02 0.95 13.07
C LYS A 4 -4.36 0.98 11.70
N ILE A 5 -5.06 0.47 10.70
CA ILE A 5 -4.63 0.55 9.33
C ILE A 5 -5.50 1.60 8.66
N LYS A 6 -4.86 2.70 8.25
CA LYS A 6 -5.57 3.87 7.73
C LYS A 6 -5.14 4.19 6.30
N PRO A 7 -6.07 4.24 5.35
CA PRO A 7 -5.74 4.72 4.02
C PRO A 7 -5.65 6.25 4.04
N VAL A 8 -4.61 6.79 3.41
CA VAL A 8 -4.53 8.24 3.21
C VAL A 8 -5.42 8.64 2.04
N VAL A 9 -5.67 9.94 1.89
CA VAL A 9 -6.58 10.46 0.84
C VAL A 9 -6.12 10.01 -0.55
N GLY A 10 -4.83 10.07 -0.83
CA GLY A 10 -4.29 9.66 -2.12
C GLY A 10 -4.54 8.18 -2.42
N PHE A 11 -4.41 7.32 -1.40
CA PHE A 11 -4.70 5.89 -1.55
C PHE A 11 -6.18 5.69 -1.91
N LYS A 12 -7.07 6.39 -1.24
CA LYS A 12 -8.51 6.30 -1.51
C LYS A 12 -8.84 6.71 -2.94
N LYS A 13 -8.18 7.74 -3.44
CA LYS A 13 -8.37 8.21 -4.82
C LYS A 13 -7.87 7.17 -5.83
N ASP A 14 -6.69 6.61 -5.60
CA ASP A 14 -6.13 5.57 -6.44
C ASP A 14 -7.04 4.35 -6.46
N PHE A 15 -7.50 3.95 -5.28
CA PHE A 15 -8.41 2.82 -5.14
C PHE A 15 -9.69 3.03 -5.95
N LYS A 16 -10.31 4.19 -5.81
CA LYS A 16 -11.55 4.50 -6.51
C LYS A 16 -11.38 4.42 -8.02
N LYS A 17 -10.27 4.95 -8.51
CA LYS A 17 -9.96 4.95 -9.93
C LYS A 17 -9.76 3.53 -10.46
N LEU A 18 -9.00 2.73 -9.75
CA LEU A 18 -8.73 1.35 -10.14
C LEU A 18 -9.95 0.45 -10.00
N ALA A 19 -10.80 0.71 -9.00
CA ALA A 19 -11.99 -0.12 -8.76
C ALA A 19 -13.00 -0.02 -9.90
N LYS A 20 -12.96 1.02 -10.69
CA LYS A 20 -13.83 1.14 -11.86
C LYS A 20 -13.50 0.07 -12.90
N LYS A 21 -12.24 -0.29 -13.00
CA LYS A 21 -11.76 -1.30 -13.95
C LYS A 21 -11.70 -2.70 -13.33
N TYR A 22 -11.29 -2.77 -12.07
CA TYR A 22 -11.04 -4.04 -11.38
C TYR A 22 -12.10 -4.26 -10.31
N LYS A 23 -13.12 -5.04 -10.65
CA LYS A 23 -14.33 -5.16 -9.82
C LYS A 23 -14.13 -5.89 -8.50
N LYS A 24 -13.05 -6.67 -8.38
CA LYS A 24 -12.73 -7.38 -7.14
C LYS A 24 -11.64 -6.70 -6.33
N LEU A 25 -11.33 -5.45 -6.65
CA LEU A 25 -10.23 -4.73 -5.99
C LEU A 25 -10.45 -4.60 -4.48
N ALA A 26 -11.70 -4.34 -4.06
CA ALA A 26 -12.03 -4.22 -2.64
C ALA A 26 -11.69 -5.50 -1.89
N ASP A 27 -12.01 -6.65 -2.47
CA ASP A 27 -11.71 -7.95 -1.85
C ASP A 27 -10.20 -8.17 -1.76
N ASP A 28 -9.46 -7.77 -2.79
CA ASP A 28 -8.02 -7.91 -2.81
C ASP A 28 -7.35 -7.03 -1.75
N VAL A 29 -7.82 -5.80 -1.59
CA VAL A 29 -7.32 -4.88 -0.56
C VAL A 29 -7.63 -5.43 0.83
N GLU A 30 -8.83 -5.98 1.03
CA GLU A 30 -9.21 -6.55 2.31
C GLU A 30 -8.26 -7.67 2.73
N LYS A 31 -7.88 -8.54 1.81
CA LYS A 31 -6.92 -9.61 2.08
C LYS A 31 -5.56 -9.06 2.52
N VAL A 32 -5.10 -8.00 1.88
CA VAL A 32 -3.84 -7.34 2.25
C VAL A 32 -3.96 -6.73 3.64
N VAL A 33 -5.07 -6.08 3.95
CA VAL A 33 -5.30 -5.49 5.27
C VAL A 33 -5.25 -6.57 6.36
N LEU A 34 -5.87 -7.72 6.12
CA LEU A 34 -5.84 -8.83 7.07
C LEU A 34 -4.43 -9.35 7.26
N GLU A 35 -3.67 -9.48 6.19
CA GLU A 35 -2.27 -9.91 6.26
C GLU A 35 -1.43 -8.93 7.07
N LEU A 36 -1.61 -7.64 6.86
CA LEU A 36 -0.86 -6.61 7.56
C LEU A 36 -1.24 -6.51 9.04
N ARG A 37 -2.45 -6.86 9.41
CA ARG A 37 -2.85 -6.93 10.82
C ARG A 37 -2.11 -8.04 11.54
N GLU A 38 -1.89 -9.16 10.87
CA GLU A 38 -1.13 -10.28 11.44
C GLU A 38 0.37 -9.98 11.46
N ASN A 39 0.87 -9.34 10.40
CA ASN A 39 2.28 -9.01 10.28
C ASN A 39 2.46 -7.68 9.56
N PRO A 40 2.58 -6.57 10.30
CA PRO A 40 2.72 -5.25 9.67
C PRO A 40 4.00 -5.08 8.85
N ARG A 41 4.97 -5.97 9.02
CA ARG A 41 6.22 -5.95 8.24
C ARG A 41 6.27 -7.03 7.17
N ALA A 42 5.11 -7.49 6.73
CA ALA A 42 5.03 -8.55 5.71
C ALA A 42 5.58 -8.12 4.35
N GLY A 43 5.52 -6.83 4.04
CA GLY A 43 6.02 -6.30 2.78
C GLY A 43 7.54 -6.22 2.73
N THR A 44 8.06 -5.88 1.57
CA THR A 44 9.48 -5.65 1.37
C THR A 44 9.85 -4.26 1.91
N PRO A 45 10.84 -4.15 2.81
CA PRO A 45 11.25 -2.84 3.32
C PRO A 45 11.82 -1.96 2.23
N LEU A 46 11.41 -0.70 2.26
CA LEU A 46 11.93 0.37 1.41
C LEU A 46 12.60 1.41 2.32
N GLN A 47 12.90 2.58 1.78
CA GLN A 47 13.43 3.67 2.58
C GLN A 47 12.34 4.32 3.45
N PHE A 48 12.75 5.05 4.49
CA PHE A 48 11.87 5.94 5.27
C PHE A 48 10.70 5.24 5.95
N HIS A 49 10.90 4.05 6.49
CA HIS A 49 9.85 3.25 7.16
C HIS A 49 8.71 2.85 6.23
N CYS A 50 8.99 2.84 4.93
CA CYS A 50 8.00 2.41 3.95
C CYS A 50 8.22 0.95 3.56
N TYR A 51 7.15 0.34 3.07
CA TYR A 51 7.14 -1.06 2.63
C TYR A 51 6.35 -1.17 1.34
N LYS A 52 6.67 -2.18 0.57
CA LYS A 52 5.93 -2.52 -0.64
C LYS A 52 5.41 -3.95 -0.50
N ILE A 53 4.12 -4.13 -0.62
CA ILE A 53 3.53 -5.45 -0.55
C ILE A 53 2.81 -5.76 -1.87
N ARG A 54 2.97 -6.99 -2.33
CA ARG A 54 2.30 -7.48 -3.53
C ARG A 54 0.86 -7.84 -3.21
N MET A 55 -0.03 -7.51 -4.14
CA MET A 55 -1.44 -7.81 -4.00
C MET A 55 -1.94 -8.48 -5.27
N ALA A 56 -2.63 -9.59 -5.12
CA ALA A 56 -3.21 -10.30 -6.25
C ALA A 56 -4.27 -9.45 -6.93
N ASN A 57 -4.44 -9.64 -8.23
CA ASN A 57 -5.54 -9.06 -8.99
C ASN A 57 -6.56 -10.17 -9.28
N SER A 58 -7.56 -10.30 -8.40
CA SER A 58 -8.59 -11.33 -8.54
C SER A 58 -9.54 -11.06 -9.70
N SER A 59 -9.51 -9.85 -10.25
CA SER A 59 -10.31 -9.49 -11.43
C SER A 59 -9.68 -10.04 -12.72
N ALA A 60 -8.44 -10.52 -12.62
CA ALA A 60 -7.72 -11.13 -13.73
C ALA A 60 -6.97 -12.36 -13.20
N SER A 61 -6.53 -13.23 -14.09
CA SER A 61 -5.88 -14.50 -13.70
C SER A 61 -4.37 -14.38 -13.62
N THR A 62 -3.86 -13.27 -13.08
CA THR A 62 -2.41 -13.00 -13.09
C THR A 62 -1.70 -13.29 -11.77
N GLY A 63 -2.44 -13.53 -10.68
CA GLY A 63 -1.84 -13.76 -9.37
C GLY A 63 -1.11 -12.55 -8.84
N LYS A 64 -0.36 -12.74 -7.73
CA LYS A 64 0.35 -11.64 -7.06
C LYS A 64 1.46 -11.03 -7.91
N ARG A 65 2.13 -11.84 -8.71
CA ARG A 65 3.28 -11.40 -9.49
C ARG A 65 2.89 -10.35 -10.53
N GLY A 66 1.77 -10.52 -11.19
CA GLY A 66 1.29 -9.58 -12.20
C GLY A 66 0.21 -8.63 -11.72
N GLY A 67 -0.04 -8.57 -10.40
CA GLY A 67 -1.14 -7.80 -9.85
C GLY A 67 -0.77 -6.37 -9.49
N PHE A 68 -1.09 -6.01 -8.26
CA PHE A 68 -0.88 -4.66 -7.76
C PHE A 68 0.25 -4.61 -6.74
N ARG A 69 0.71 -3.40 -6.49
CA ARG A 69 1.65 -3.12 -5.40
C ARG A 69 1.01 -2.08 -4.49
N VAL A 70 1.11 -2.29 -3.19
CA VAL A 70 0.63 -1.34 -2.18
C VAL A 70 1.85 -0.82 -1.43
N ILE A 71 1.98 0.49 -1.35
CA ILE A 71 3.02 1.15 -0.57
C ILE A 71 2.39 1.59 0.73
N TYR A 72 3.02 1.24 1.84
CA TYR A 72 2.53 1.63 3.15
C TYR A 72 3.68 2.08 4.06
N TYR A 73 3.31 2.77 5.12
CA TYR A 73 4.22 3.35 6.09
C TYR A 73 3.92 2.77 7.46
N PHE A 74 4.94 2.26 8.14
CA PHE A 74 4.76 1.67 9.46
C PHE A 74 6.05 1.78 10.25
N ILE A 75 5.98 2.31 11.48
CA ILE A 75 7.12 2.40 12.37
C ILE A 75 7.09 1.26 13.38
N ASP A 76 6.05 1.23 14.22
CA ASP A 76 5.88 0.21 15.25
C ASP A 76 4.41 0.12 15.68
N GLU A 77 4.13 -0.78 16.63
CA GLU A 77 2.76 -1.07 17.06
C GLU A 77 2.12 0.06 17.88
N ASN A 78 2.88 1.07 18.26
CA ASN A 78 2.35 2.26 18.94
C ASN A 78 1.87 3.32 17.96
N ASN A 79 2.11 3.11 16.67
CA ASN A 79 1.74 4.05 15.61
C ASN A 79 0.86 3.35 14.60
N ASP A 80 -0.03 4.10 13.95
CA ASP A 80 -0.88 3.54 12.93
C ASP A 80 -0.09 3.20 11.67
N LEU A 81 -0.57 2.21 10.94
CA LEU A 81 -0.04 1.86 9.63
C LEU A 81 -0.83 2.65 8.58
N TYR A 82 -0.14 3.31 7.67
CA TYR A 82 -0.78 4.13 6.65
C TYR A 82 -0.61 3.51 5.27
N LEU A 83 -1.73 3.21 4.62
CA LEU A 83 -1.74 2.80 3.22
C LEU A 83 -1.64 4.06 2.38
N MET A 84 -0.56 4.21 1.59
CA MET A 84 -0.26 5.47 0.92
C MET A 84 -0.49 5.46 -0.58
N ASN A 85 -0.25 4.32 -1.24
CA ASN A 85 -0.31 4.28 -2.69
C ASN A 85 -0.64 2.87 -3.14
N ILE A 86 -1.42 2.75 -4.20
CA ILE A 86 -1.69 1.48 -4.86
C ILE A 86 -1.53 1.68 -6.36
N TYR A 87 -0.81 0.79 -7.01
CA TYR A 87 -0.63 0.87 -8.46
C TYR A 87 -0.56 -0.53 -9.06
N ALA A 88 -0.94 -0.61 -10.34
CA ALA A 88 -0.82 -1.85 -11.08
C ALA A 88 0.62 -2.01 -11.56
N LYS A 89 1.15 -3.21 -11.49
CA LYS A 89 2.53 -3.47 -11.93
C LYS A 89 2.72 -3.15 -13.41
N THR A 90 1.67 -3.27 -14.19
CA THR A 90 1.72 -2.94 -15.62
C THR A 90 1.86 -1.45 -15.89
N GLN A 91 1.49 -0.61 -14.93
CA GLN A 91 1.60 0.85 -15.06
C GLN A 91 2.95 1.36 -14.60
N LYS A 92 3.57 0.64 -13.65
CA LYS A 92 4.76 1.12 -12.97
C LYS A 92 5.46 -0.08 -12.34
N GLU A 93 6.76 -0.19 -12.55
CA GLU A 93 7.52 -1.33 -12.03
C GLU A 93 7.87 -1.19 -10.56
N SER A 94 8.27 0.01 -10.16
CA SER A 94 8.66 0.27 -8.79
C SER A 94 8.45 1.73 -8.45
N ILE A 95 8.67 2.08 -7.19
CA ILE A 95 8.57 3.45 -6.72
C ILE A 95 9.97 3.91 -6.32
N SER A 96 10.35 5.12 -6.71
CA SER A 96 11.66 5.68 -6.38
C SER A 96 11.66 6.28 -4.98
N ASP A 97 12.86 6.51 -4.42
CA ASP A 97 12.99 7.17 -3.12
C ASP A 97 12.40 8.56 -3.14
N ASN A 98 12.56 9.29 -4.25
CA ASN A 98 11.98 10.62 -4.38
C ASN A 98 10.46 10.58 -4.36
N GLU A 99 9.86 9.59 -5.01
CA GLU A 99 8.41 9.41 -4.97
C GLU A 99 7.93 9.07 -3.56
N LEU A 100 8.69 8.25 -2.82
CA LEU A 100 8.37 7.94 -1.43
C LEU A 100 8.38 9.20 -0.57
N LEU A 101 9.41 10.03 -0.72
CA LEU A 101 9.51 11.29 0.01
C LEU A 101 8.33 12.20 -0.27
N GLU A 102 7.93 12.30 -1.54
CA GLU A 102 6.78 13.10 -1.92
C GLU A 102 5.50 12.60 -1.26
N LEU A 103 5.30 11.28 -1.24
CA LEU A 103 4.14 10.68 -0.58
C LEU A 103 4.14 10.99 0.92
N LEU A 104 5.28 10.88 1.56
CA LEU A 104 5.40 11.15 3.00
C LEU A 104 5.11 12.61 3.32
N LYS A 105 5.69 13.52 2.55
CA LYS A 105 5.47 14.97 2.72
C LYS A 105 4.01 15.33 2.51
N LEU A 106 3.41 14.78 1.47
CA LEU A 106 2.01 15.05 1.14
C LEU A 106 1.07 14.64 2.27
N ASN A 107 1.44 13.62 3.03
CA ASN A 107 0.61 13.07 4.08
C ASN A 107 1.10 13.44 5.49
N GLY A 108 2.07 14.33 5.59
CA GLY A 108 2.59 14.80 6.87
C GLY A 108 3.34 13.73 7.67
N LEU A 109 3.88 12.73 6.99
CA LEU A 109 4.57 11.61 7.61
C LEU A 109 6.11 11.71 7.52
N ASP A 110 6.61 12.82 7.02
CA ASP A 110 8.05 13.00 6.82
C ASP A 110 8.81 13.43 8.06
N LYS A 111 8.14 13.57 9.20
CA LYS A 111 8.77 14.02 10.46
C LYS A 111 9.77 13.03 11.03
N SER A 112 9.68 11.77 10.65
CA SER A 112 10.56 10.70 11.15
C SER A 112 11.82 10.52 10.31
N ILE A 113 12.03 11.37 9.34
CA ILE A 113 13.17 11.28 8.43
C ILE A 113 14.31 12.16 8.89
#